data_8d2c5ab6aa4a54d41f4f5e686fd899c3
#
_entry.id   8d2c5ab6aa4a54d41f4f5e686fd899c3
#
_cell.length_a   1.000
_cell.length_b   1.000
_cell.length_c   1.000
_cell.angle_alpha   90.00
_cell.angle_beta   90.00
_cell.angle_gamma   90.00
#
_symmetry.space_group_name_H-M   'P 1'
#
loop_
_entity.id
_entity.type
_entity.pdbx_description
1 polymer ?
#
loop_
_entity_poly.entity_id
_entity_poly.type
_entity_poly.pdbx_seq_one_letter_code
_entity_poly.pdbx_strand_id
1 'polypeptide(L)'
;PSGIDDFGVSDNCDMFFSPQNNYYYITRQQFCPSIDLGEGADRYVEFPAKATGNDCFNAFCGEYDWYETVKLNYGKDYGDGTTHFDPIPNTWLKMLHILRYWAVKGVDGFRCDMVFMVPLEFWNWVIPNVKKDYPHVVFIGEIYDVNLYRPFLSYGCFDYLYDKVNLYDTLVGIQHHNVSAAQLTHSWQAVDGIGNRMLNFLENHDEVRFGSREYAENPLLVV
;
A
#
# COMPACT_ATOMS: atom_id res chain seq x y z
N PRO A 1 -12.26 23.49 -5.35
CA PRO A 1 -13.53 23.03 -4.79
C PRO A 1 -14.14 22.10 -5.81
N SER A 2 -14.06 20.83 -5.54
CA SER A 2 -14.41 19.75 -6.48
C SER A 2 -15.81 19.22 -6.27
N GLY A 3 -16.56 19.70 -5.26
CA GLY A 3 -17.82 19.12 -4.84
C GLY A 3 -17.70 17.69 -4.28
N ILE A 4 -16.48 17.27 -3.95
CA ILE A 4 -16.21 15.97 -3.28
C ILE A 4 -15.92 16.28 -1.82
N ASP A 5 -16.69 15.70 -0.92
CA ASP A 5 -16.51 15.82 0.52
C ASP A 5 -15.22 15.12 0.99
N ASP A 6 -14.65 15.57 2.10
CA ASP A 6 -13.53 14.93 2.74
C ASP A 6 -13.86 13.48 3.18
N PHE A 7 -12.83 12.68 3.39
CA PHE A 7 -13.00 11.30 3.85
C PHE A 7 -13.75 11.27 5.20
N GLY A 8 -14.72 10.37 5.30
CA GLY A 8 -15.51 10.12 6.51
C GLY A 8 -16.69 11.07 6.74
N VAL A 9 -16.79 12.20 6.04
CA VAL A 9 -17.85 13.20 6.28
C VAL A 9 -19.27 12.62 6.11
N SER A 10 -19.44 11.74 5.12
CA SER A 10 -20.72 11.12 4.81
C SER A 10 -20.84 9.67 5.31
N ASP A 11 -19.88 9.21 6.12
CA ASP A 11 -19.86 7.84 6.61
C ASP A 11 -20.93 7.58 7.66
N ASN A 12 -21.52 6.39 7.61
CA ASN A 12 -22.33 5.87 8.71
C ASN A 12 -21.43 5.17 9.73
N CYS A 13 -21.08 5.88 10.79
CA CYS A 13 -20.17 5.38 11.84
C CYS A 13 -20.85 4.42 12.85
N ASP A 14 -22.17 4.17 12.74
CA ASP A 14 -22.88 3.17 13.52
C ASP A 14 -22.76 1.75 12.96
N MET A 15 -22.09 1.59 11.82
CA MET A 15 -21.85 0.30 11.15
C MET A 15 -20.35 0.05 11.02
N PHE A 16 -19.93 -1.21 11.29
CA PHE A 16 -18.55 -1.63 11.05
C PHE A 16 -18.17 -1.44 9.58
N PHE A 17 -19.02 -1.90 8.68
CA PHE A 17 -18.85 -1.79 7.24
C PHE A 17 -20.11 -1.24 6.57
N SER A 18 -19.90 -0.39 5.59
CA SER A 18 -20.88 -0.03 4.57
C SER A 18 -20.13 0.21 3.27
N PRO A 19 -20.60 -0.26 2.11
CA PRO A 19 -19.87 -0.14 0.83
C PRO A 19 -19.50 1.31 0.45
N GLN A 20 -20.26 2.30 0.94
CA GLN A 20 -20.03 3.72 0.67
C GLN A 20 -19.28 4.47 1.77
N ASN A 21 -19.01 3.83 2.92
CA ASN A 21 -18.14 4.39 3.94
C ASN A 21 -16.69 4.46 3.46
N ASN A 22 -15.96 5.48 3.90
CA ASN A 22 -14.53 5.60 3.62
C ASN A 22 -13.66 4.82 4.61
N TYR A 23 -14.19 4.52 5.80
CA TYR A 23 -13.48 3.84 6.88
C TYR A 23 -14.27 2.63 7.39
N TYR A 24 -13.57 1.75 8.13
CA TYR A 24 -14.17 0.69 8.94
C TYR A 24 -14.26 1.18 10.38
N TYR A 25 -15.43 1.17 10.97
CA TYR A 25 -15.68 1.70 12.31
C TYR A 25 -15.82 0.59 13.36
N ILE A 26 -15.09 0.72 14.46
CA ILE A 26 -15.24 -0.15 15.63
C ILE A 26 -16.35 0.46 16.47
N THR A 27 -17.58 0.07 16.15
CA THR A 27 -18.80 0.73 16.65
C THR A 27 -18.86 0.74 18.17
N ARG A 28 -19.25 1.90 18.76
CA ARG A 28 -19.44 2.10 20.19
C ARG A 28 -18.18 1.92 21.05
N GLN A 29 -17.00 1.89 20.46
CA GLN A 29 -15.72 1.80 21.16
C GLN A 29 -14.87 3.03 20.88
N GLN A 30 -14.23 3.54 21.93
CA GLN A 30 -13.22 4.59 21.81
C GLN A 30 -11.87 3.96 21.48
N PHE A 31 -11.11 4.60 20.61
CA PHE A 31 -9.72 4.20 20.31
C PHE A 31 -8.89 4.23 21.59
N CYS A 32 -8.25 3.13 21.90
CA CYS A 32 -7.48 2.91 23.12
C CYS A 32 -6.25 2.02 22.82
N PRO A 33 -5.26 2.52 22.07
CA PRO A 33 -4.04 1.76 21.78
C PRO A 33 -3.18 1.59 23.04
N SER A 34 -2.18 0.73 22.96
CA SER A 34 -1.21 0.48 24.05
C SER A 34 -0.15 1.56 24.20
N ILE A 35 -0.35 2.74 23.65
CA ILE A 35 0.56 3.90 23.71
C ILE A 35 -0.06 5.06 24.47
N ASP A 36 0.77 6.01 24.89
CA ASP A 36 0.31 7.26 25.49
C ASP A 36 -0.33 8.17 24.43
N LEU A 37 -1.60 8.52 24.63
CA LEU A 37 -2.36 9.42 23.77
C LEU A 37 -2.32 10.89 24.22
N GLY A 38 -1.47 11.23 25.19
CA GLY A 38 -1.40 12.54 25.80
C GLY A 38 -2.40 12.73 26.94
N GLU A 39 -2.32 13.88 27.60
CA GLU A 39 -3.15 14.23 28.76
C GLU A 39 -3.94 15.53 28.57
N GLY A 40 -4.97 15.68 29.39
CA GLY A 40 -5.77 16.91 29.42
C GLY A 40 -6.44 17.26 28.10
N ALA A 41 -6.37 18.53 27.70
CA ALA A 41 -6.98 19.05 26.49
C ALA A 41 -6.26 18.59 25.20
N ASP A 42 -4.99 18.20 25.30
CA ASP A 42 -4.17 17.75 24.16
C ASP A 42 -4.26 16.23 23.92
N ARG A 43 -5.05 15.53 24.75
CA ARG A 43 -5.23 14.07 24.56
C ARG A 43 -5.97 13.79 23.24
N TYR A 44 -5.39 12.91 22.43
CA TYR A 44 -6.06 12.41 21.25
C TYR A 44 -7.29 11.56 21.62
N VAL A 45 -8.43 11.89 21.02
CA VAL A 45 -9.69 11.17 21.24
C VAL A 45 -10.34 10.85 19.90
N GLU A 46 -10.58 9.56 19.66
CA GLU A 46 -11.32 9.08 18.50
C GLU A 46 -12.48 8.18 18.92
N PHE A 47 -13.70 8.58 18.54
CA PHE A 47 -14.91 7.81 18.82
C PHE A 47 -15.93 7.94 17.66
N PRO A 48 -16.44 6.82 17.12
CA PRO A 48 -15.92 5.48 17.33
C PRO A 48 -14.52 5.31 16.78
N ALA A 49 -13.76 4.34 17.30
CA ALA A 49 -12.46 3.96 16.77
C ALA A 49 -12.58 3.48 15.32
N LYS A 50 -11.49 3.59 14.55
CA LYS A 50 -11.39 3.06 13.19
C LYS A 50 -10.36 1.94 13.13
N ALA A 51 -10.50 1.05 12.16
CA ALA A 51 -9.50 0.03 11.88
C ALA A 51 -8.19 0.66 11.42
N THR A 52 -7.05 0.08 11.79
CA THR A 52 -5.72 0.52 11.35
C THR A 52 -5.39 0.05 9.94
N GLY A 53 -4.39 0.66 9.31
CA GLY A 53 -3.95 0.31 7.96
C GLY A 53 -3.56 -1.15 7.79
N ASN A 54 -3.01 -1.78 8.83
CA ASN A 54 -2.57 -3.19 8.82
C ASN A 54 -3.62 -4.18 9.35
N ASP A 55 -4.91 -3.85 9.23
CA ASP A 55 -6.02 -4.76 9.53
C ASP A 55 -6.24 -5.08 11.03
N CYS A 56 -5.89 -4.16 11.93
CA CYS A 56 -6.36 -4.24 13.31
C CYS A 56 -7.82 -3.75 13.39
N PHE A 57 -8.76 -4.67 13.50
CA PHE A 57 -10.20 -4.41 13.55
C PHE A 57 -10.74 -4.39 14.99
N ASN A 58 -10.00 -3.80 15.92
CA ASN A 58 -10.43 -3.58 17.30
C ASN A 58 -9.92 -2.23 17.82
N ALA A 59 -10.47 -1.77 18.95
CA ALA A 59 -10.12 -0.46 19.51
C ALA A 59 -8.82 -0.47 20.33
N PHE A 60 -8.26 -1.64 20.63
CA PHE A 60 -7.11 -1.84 21.52
C PHE A 60 -5.89 -2.28 20.71
N CYS A 61 -5.38 -1.39 19.85
CA CYS A 61 -4.23 -1.68 19.01
C CYS A 61 -2.95 -1.82 19.84
N GLY A 62 -2.12 -2.80 19.49
CA GLY A 62 -0.80 -3.02 20.07
C GLY A 62 0.29 -2.14 19.44
N GLU A 63 1.52 -2.25 19.95
CA GLU A 63 2.66 -1.50 19.44
C GLU A 63 3.09 -1.88 18.01
N TYR A 64 2.73 -3.09 17.55
CA TYR A 64 2.99 -3.58 16.19
C TYR A 64 1.85 -3.32 15.21
N ASP A 65 0.70 -2.85 15.72
CA ASP A 65 -0.37 -2.37 14.86
C ASP A 65 -0.05 -0.95 14.40
N TRP A 66 -0.42 -0.63 13.18
CA TRP A 66 -0.17 0.71 12.62
C TRP A 66 -1.18 1.71 13.19
N TYR A 67 -1.13 1.90 14.52
CA TYR A 67 -2.07 2.70 15.30
C TYR A 67 -2.14 4.18 14.88
N GLU A 68 -1.11 4.69 14.19
CA GLU A 68 -1.05 6.04 13.62
C GLU A 68 -1.74 6.14 12.24
N THR A 69 -2.26 5.05 11.73
CA THR A 69 -2.91 4.97 10.42
C THR A 69 -4.38 4.61 10.54
N VAL A 70 -5.16 4.88 9.49
CA VAL A 70 -6.55 4.48 9.38
C VAL A 70 -6.76 3.74 8.06
N LYS A 71 -7.39 2.56 8.15
CA LYS A 71 -7.70 1.75 6.97
C LYS A 71 -8.81 2.37 6.14
N LEU A 72 -8.52 2.61 4.86
CA LEU A 72 -9.52 3.04 3.90
C LEU A 72 -10.37 1.84 3.44
N ASN A 73 -11.66 2.08 3.34
CA ASN A 73 -12.61 1.09 2.85
C ASN A 73 -12.72 1.17 1.32
N TYR A 74 -12.15 0.18 0.64
CA TYR A 74 -12.25 0.02 -0.80
C TYR A 74 -13.40 -0.90 -1.24
N GLY A 75 -14.40 -1.14 -0.39
CA GLY A 75 -15.58 -1.95 -0.72
C GLY A 75 -15.42 -3.44 -0.43
N LYS A 76 -14.43 -3.85 0.39
CA LYS A 76 -14.30 -5.23 0.88
C LYS A 76 -14.87 -5.32 2.30
N ASP A 77 -15.86 -6.17 2.52
CA ASP A 77 -16.35 -6.48 3.86
C ASP A 77 -15.44 -7.52 4.53
N TYR A 78 -14.73 -7.12 5.58
CA TYR A 78 -13.89 -8.03 6.35
C TYR A 78 -14.67 -8.87 7.37
N GLY A 79 -15.95 -8.58 7.57
CA GLY A 79 -16.84 -9.36 8.43
C GLY A 79 -17.27 -10.68 7.80
N ASP A 80 -17.51 -10.69 6.48
CA ASP A 80 -17.96 -11.89 5.77
C ASP A 80 -17.09 -12.23 4.54
N GLY A 81 -16.10 -11.38 4.21
CA GLY A 81 -15.18 -11.56 3.10
C GLY A 81 -15.74 -11.20 1.73
N THR A 82 -16.95 -10.63 1.65
CA THR A 82 -17.56 -10.23 0.38
C THR A 82 -16.97 -8.93 -0.16
N THR A 83 -17.17 -8.67 -1.44
CA THR A 83 -16.74 -7.44 -2.13
C THR A 83 -17.93 -6.72 -2.74
N HIS A 84 -17.92 -5.39 -2.64
CA HIS A 84 -19.01 -4.52 -3.05
C HIS A 84 -18.47 -3.39 -3.92
N PHE A 85 -18.27 -3.66 -5.20
CA PHE A 85 -17.69 -2.71 -6.16
C PHE A 85 -18.71 -2.11 -7.14
N ASP A 86 -19.99 -2.51 -7.03
CA ASP A 86 -21.11 -1.93 -7.76
C ASP A 86 -22.28 -1.63 -6.79
N PRO A 87 -22.65 -0.36 -6.61
CA PRO A 87 -22.05 0.83 -7.21
C PRO A 87 -20.60 1.06 -6.73
N ILE A 88 -19.80 1.78 -7.54
CA ILE A 88 -18.40 2.08 -7.23
C ILE A 88 -18.29 2.72 -5.84
N PRO A 89 -17.41 2.22 -4.95
CA PRO A 89 -17.21 2.77 -3.62
C PRO A 89 -16.81 4.24 -3.65
N ASN A 90 -17.33 5.01 -2.70
CA ASN A 90 -17.00 6.44 -2.57
C ASN A 90 -15.50 6.70 -2.44
N THR A 91 -14.77 5.83 -1.74
CA THR A 91 -13.31 5.87 -1.61
C THR A 91 -12.60 5.86 -2.98
N TRP A 92 -13.07 5.05 -3.94
CA TRP A 92 -12.46 5.00 -5.27
C TRP A 92 -12.57 6.33 -6.00
N LEU A 93 -13.73 6.97 -5.92
CA LEU A 93 -13.97 8.29 -6.55
C LEU A 93 -13.07 9.36 -5.92
N LYS A 94 -12.92 9.36 -4.59
CA LYS A 94 -12.04 10.28 -3.87
C LYS A 94 -10.57 10.08 -4.24
N MET A 95 -10.10 8.82 -4.30
CA MET A 95 -8.74 8.49 -4.70
C MET A 95 -8.45 8.87 -6.15
N LEU A 96 -9.39 8.62 -7.08
CA LEU A 96 -9.25 9.09 -8.46
C LEU A 96 -9.11 10.62 -8.53
N HIS A 97 -9.89 11.34 -7.71
CA HIS A 97 -9.80 12.79 -7.64
C HIS A 97 -8.42 13.25 -7.14
N ILE A 98 -7.87 12.60 -6.10
CA ILE A 98 -6.53 12.89 -5.56
C ILE A 98 -5.46 12.65 -6.63
N LEU A 99 -5.50 11.52 -7.32
CA LEU A 99 -4.54 11.20 -8.38
C LEU A 99 -4.60 12.22 -9.52
N ARG A 100 -5.80 12.59 -9.98
CA ARG A 100 -5.99 13.63 -11.01
C ARG A 100 -5.52 15.02 -10.53
N TYR A 101 -5.75 15.36 -9.26
CA TYR A 101 -5.26 16.62 -8.70
C TYR A 101 -3.74 16.75 -8.80
N TRP A 102 -3.01 15.68 -8.50
CA TRP A 102 -1.56 15.69 -8.62
C TRP A 102 -1.09 15.58 -10.07
N ALA A 103 -1.75 14.77 -10.89
CA ALA A 103 -1.43 14.63 -12.31
C ALA A 103 -1.53 16.00 -13.05
N VAL A 104 -2.56 16.81 -12.76
CA VAL A 104 -2.68 18.16 -13.34
C VAL A 104 -1.59 19.11 -12.86
N LYS A 105 -0.95 18.84 -11.71
CA LYS A 105 0.22 19.60 -11.21
C LYS A 105 1.52 19.24 -11.95
N GLY A 106 1.49 18.23 -12.82
CA GLY A 106 2.62 17.85 -13.66
C GLY A 106 3.56 16.82 -13.02
N VAL A 107 3.07 15.96 -12.12
CA VAL A 107 3.87 14.81 -11.64
C VAL A 107 4.05 13.81 -12.79
N ASP A 108 5.24 13.20 -12.88
CA ASP A 108 5.55 12.19 -13.89
C ASP A 108 4.99 10.81 -13.58
N GLY A 109 4.67 10.56 -12.29
CA GLY A 109 4.13 9.27 -11.86
C GLY A 109 3.80 9.20 -10.38
N PHE A 110 3.32 8.03 -9.98
CA PHE A 110 2.98 7.70 -8.60
C PHE A 110 3.70 6.42 -8.17
N ARG A 111 4.43 6.47 -7.08
CA ARG A 111 4.81 5.28 -6.31
C ARG A 111 3.66 4.97 -5.38
N CYS A 112 3.11 3.77 -5.52
CA CYS A 112 1.99 3.31 -4.74
C CYS A 112 2.49 2.32 -3.69
N ASP A 113 2.26 2.67 -2.43
CA ASP A 113 2.67 1.91 -1.26
C ASP A 113 1.80 0.66 -1.09
N MET A 114 2.41 -0.47 -0.72
CA MET A 114 1.72 -1.70 -0.30
C MET A 114 0.48 -2.04 -1.15
N VAL A 115 0.64 -2.03 -2.48
CA VAL A 115 -0.49 -2.11 -3.43
C VAL A 115 -1.36 -3.36 -3.29
N PHE A 116 -0.82 -4.45 -2.76
CA PHE A 116 -1.53 -5.70 -2.53
C PHE A 116 -2.50 -5.65 -1.34
N MET A 117 -2.42 -4.63 -0.49
CA MET A 117 -3.38 -4.36 0.58
C MET A 117 -4.64 -3.63 0.08
N VAL A 118 -4.66 -3.23 -1.19
CA VAL A 118 -5.79 -2.58 -1.86
C VAL A 118 -6.33 -3.54 -2.92
N PRO A 119 -7.66 -3.67 -3.10
CA PRO A 119 -8.24 -4.58 -4.08
C PRO A 119 -7.67 -4.35 -5.49
N LEU A 120 -7.32 -5.44 -6.16
CA LEU A 120 -6.76 -5.40 -7.51
C LEU A 120 -7.71 -4.74 -8.52
N GLU A 121 -9.02 -4.88 -8.29
CA GLU A 121 -10.09 -4.28 -9.08
C GLU A 121 -10.07 -2.74 -9.02
N PHE A 122 -9.69 -2.17 -7.85
CA PHE A 122 -9.50 -0.71 -7.74
C PHE A 122 -8.39 -0.24 -8.68
N TRP A 123 -7.24 -0.91 -8.71
CA TRP A 123 -6.12 -0.55 -9.58
C TRP A 123 -6.49 -0.69 -11.06
N ASN A 124 -7.17 -1.78 -11.42
CA ASN A 124 -7.71 -1.99 -12.76
C ASN A 124 -8.65 -0.87 -13.21
N TRP A 125 -9.40 -0.31 -12.28
CA TRP A 125 -10.32 0.79 -12.56
C TRP A 125 -9.61 2.15 -12.55
N VAL A 126 -8.80 2.45 -11.52
CA VAL A 126 -8.29 3.82 -11.32
C VAL A 126 -7.17 4.19 -12.30
N ILE A 127 -6.22 3.27 -12.56
CA ILE A 127 -5.06 3.57 -13.42
C ILE A 127 -5.49 3.94 -14.85
N PRO A 128 -6.35 3.17 -15.55
CA PRO A 128 -6.84 3.57 -16.86
C PRO A 128 -7.64 4.89 -16.84
N ASN A 129 -8.40 5.15 -15.76
CA ASN A 129 -9.13 6.40 -15.62
C ASN A 129 -8.23 7.63 -15.45
N VAL A 130 -7.07 7.50 -14.81
CA VAL A 130 -6.06 8.56 -14.76
C VAL A 130 -5.37 8.69 -16.12
N LYS A 131 -4.90 7.59 -16.70
CA LYS A 131 -4.15 7.59 -17.96
C LYS A 131 -4.97 8.05 -19.17
N LYS A 132 -6.30 7.98 -19.12
CA LYS A 132 -7.17 8.53 -20.15
C LYS A 132 -6.91 10.03 -20.36
N ASP A 133 -6.70 10.78 -19.28
CA ASP A 133 -6.49 12.22 -19.32
C ASP A 133 -4.99 12.58 -19.24
N TYR A 134 -4.16 11.70 -18.62
CA TYR A 134 -2.73 11.87 -18.37
C TYR A 134 -1.95 10.63 -18.79
N PRO A 135 -1.82 10.34 -20.11
CA PRO A 135 -1.26 9.08 -20.61
C PRO A 135 0.24 8.89 -20.31
N HIS A 136 0.95 9.98 -19.97
CA HIS A 136 2.38 9.96 -19.62
C HIS A 136 2.65 9.54 -18.17
N VAL A 137 1.63 9.58 -17.30
CA VAL A 137 1.80 9.28 -15.87
C VAL A 137 2.13 7.80 -15.68
N VAL A 138 3.20 7.54 -14.94
CA VAL A 138 3.70 6.19 -14.63
C VAL A 138 3.21 5.75 -13.26
N PHE A 139 2.79 4.49 -13.13
CA PHE A 139 2.42 3.86 -11.86
C PHE A 139 3.42 2.78 -11.48
N ILE A 140 4.06 2.94 -10.32
CA ILE A 140 5.03 2.00 -9.77
C ILE A 140 4.44 1.44 -8.47
N GLY A 141 4.24 0.12 -8.42
CA GLY A 141 3.66 -0.54 -7.25
C GLY A 141 4.70 -1.19 -6.35
N GLU A 142 4.58 -0.98 -5.05
CA GLU A 142 5.29 -1.76 -4.06
C GLU A 142 4.49 -3.01 -3.74
N ILE A 143 5.11 -4.18 -3.86
CA ILE A 143 4.44 -5.46 -3.70
C ILE A 143 5.41 -6.51 -3.13
N TYR A 144 4.96 -7.29 -2.15
CA TYR A 144 5.79 -8.24 -1.41
C TYR A 144 5.38 -9.70 -1.62
N ASP A 145 4.73 -9.99 -2.77
CA ASP A 145 4.42 -11.37 -3.17
C ASP A 145 4.68 -11.56 -4.66
N VAL A 146 5.65 -12.42 -4.99
CA VAL A 146 6.04 -12.76 -6.37
C VAL A 146 4.88 -13.31 -7.18
N ASN A 147 3.94 -14.03 -6.55
CA ASN A 147 2.77 -14.58 -7.23
C ASN A 147 1.80 -13.50 -7.71
N LEU A 148 1.85 -12.33 -7.10
CA LEU A 148 1.01 -11.19 -7.44
C LEU A 148 1.64 -10.29 -8.53
N TYR A 149 2.89 -10.45 -8.88
CA TYR A 149 3.56 -9.61 -9.89
C TYR A 149 2.78 -9.58 -11.21
N ARG A 150 2.49 -10.76 -11.77
CA ARG A 150 1.78 -10.84 -13.05
C ARG A 150 0.34 -10.30 -13.00
N PRO A 151 -0.48 -10.64 -12.01
CA PRO A 151 -1.81 -10.02 -11.86
C PRO A 151 -1.77 -8.49 -11.77
N PHE A 152 -0.87 -7.92 -10.98
CA PHE A 152 -0.78 -6.46 -10.82
C PHE A 152 -0.25 -5.76 -12.07
N LEU A 153 0.68 -6.37 -12.81
CA LEU A 153 1.15 -5.85 -14.07
C LEU A 153 0.11 -5.96 -15.21
N SER A 154 -0.62 -7.06 -15.29
CA SER A 154 -1.53 -7.33 -16.40
C SER A 154 -2.93 -6.76 -16.16
N TYR A 155 -3.58 -7.17 -15.06
CA TYR A 155 -4.93 -6.74 -14.72
C TYR A 155 -4.92 -5.43 -13.92
N GLY A 156 -4.03 -5.26 -12.96
CA GLY A 156 -3.88 -4.05 -12.13
C GLY A 156 -3.36 -2.84 -12.88
N CYS A 157 -2.84 -3.00 -14.11
CA CYS A 157 -2.38 -1.94 -15.01
C CYS A 157 -1.17 -1.13 -14.53
N PHE A 158 -0.41 -1.62 -13.55
CA PHE A 158 0.84 -0.99 -13.14
C PHE A 158 1.85 -1.01 -14.29
N ASP A 159 2.65 0.04 -14.42
CA ASP A 159 3.74 0.09 -15.39
C ASP A 159 4.94 -0.70 -14.89
N TYR A 160 5.27 -0.54 -13.61
CA TYR A 160 6.39 -1.21 -12.96
C TYR A 160 6.01 -1.66 -11.56
N LEU A 161 6.69 -2.70 -11.07
CA LEU A 161 6.61 -3.17 -9.68
C LEU A 161 8.01 -3.26 -9.08
N TYR A 162 8.11 -3.07 -7.75
CA TYR A 162 9.34 -3.33 -7.01
C TYR A 162 9.67 -4.83 -7.03
N ASP A 163 10.92 -5.16 -7.32
CA ASP A 163 11.44 -6.53 -7.16
C ASP A 163 12.17 -6.67 -5.81
N LYS A 164 11.40 -6.43 -4.73
CA LYS A 164 11.93 -6.45 -3.36
C LYS A 164 12.16 -7.89 -2.87
N VAL A 165 11.10 -8.67 -2.76
CA VAL A 165 11.14 -10.00 -2.12
C VAL A 165 11.78 -11.09 -2.98
N ASN A 166 12.01 -10.84 -4.25
CA ASN A 166 12.65 -11.79 -5.15
C ASN A 166 14.13 -11.44 -5.35
N LEU A 167 14.44 -10.30 -6.01
CA LEU A 167 15.81 -9.95 -6.32
C LEU A 167 16.53 -9.26 -5.15
N TYR A 168 15.95 -8.21 -4.56
CA TYR A 168 16.60 -7.46 -3.48
C TYR A 168 16.92 -8.36 -2.28
N ASP A 169 15.95 -9.13 -1.78
CA ASP A 169 16.17 -10.02 -0.62
C ASP A 169 17.19 -11.14 -0.94
N THR A 170 17.22 -11.60 -2.19
CA THR A 170 18.25 -12.56 -2.63
C THR A 170 19.64 -11.92 -2.60
N LEU A 171 19.78 -10.66 -3.07
CA LEU A 171 21.07 -9.95 -3.04
C LEU A 171 21.55 -9.71 -1.61
N VAL A 172 20.64 -9.27 -0.71
CA VAL A 172 20.93 -9.10 0.72
C VAL A 172 21.36 -10.43 1.34
N GLY A 173 20.61 -11.51 1.05
CA GLY A 173 20.95 -12.85 1.54
C GLY A 173 22.30 -13.37 1.07
N ILE A 174 22.71 -13.06 -0.17
CA ILE A 174 24.06 -13.38 -0.69
C ILE A 174 25.11 -12.57 0.04
N GLN A 175 24.87 -11.26 0.23
CA GLN A 175 25.78 -10.33 0.92
C GLN A 175 26.07 -10.80 2.36
N HIS A 176 25.07 -11.25 3.06
CA HIS A 176 25.18 -11.77 4.43
C HIS A 176 25.56 -13.26 4.51
N HIS A 177 25.99 -13.88 3.39
CA HIS A 177 26.38 -15.28 3.29
C HIS A 177 25.32 -16.31 3.70
N ASN A 178 24.05 -15.90 3.73
CA ASN A 178 22.93 -16.77 4.08
C ASN A 178 22.34 -17.51 2.86
N VAL A 179 22.62 -17.01 1.67
CA VAL A 179 22.07 -17.49 0.39
C VAL A 179 23.19 -17.67 -0.63
N SER A 180 23.14 -18.76 -1.42
CA SER A 180 24.08 -18.99 -2.51
C SER A 180 23.79 -18.06 -3.68
N ALA A 181 24.83 -17.53 -4.35
CA ALA A 181 24.70 -16.75 -5.59
C ALA A 181 23.96 -17.51 -6.71
N ALA A 182 23.90 -18.84 -6.67
CA ALA A 182 23.08 -19.63 -7.59
C ALA A 182 21.59 -19.30 -7.54
N GLN A 183 21.10 -18.74 -6.43
CA GLN A 183 19.70 -18.29 -6.30
C GLN A 183 19.33 -17.15 -7.24
N LEU A 184 20.27 -16.37 -7.72
CA LEU A 184 20.01 -15.33 -8.73
C LEU A 184 19.36 -15.90 -10.01
N THR A 185 19.71 -17.14 -10.38
CA THR A 185 19.07 -17.81 -11.52
C THR A 185 17.58 -18.00 -11.27
N HIS A 186 17.19 -18.39 -10.05
CA HIS A 186 15.77 -18.55 -9.69
C HIS A 186 15.05 -17.21 -9.64
N SER A 187 15.72 -16.15 -9.15
CA SER A 187 15.15 -14.80 -9.14
C SER A 187 14.84 -14.32 -10.57
N TRP A 188 15.75 -14.55 -11.53
CA TRP A 188 15.51 -14.21 -12.94
C TRP A 188 14.40 -15.05 -13.57
N GLN A 189 14.34 -16.34 -13.26
CA GLN A 189 13.29 -17.22 -13.76
C GLN A 189 11.90 -16.80 -13.23
N ALA A 190 11.82 -16.36 -11.98
CA ALA A 190 10.56 -15.91 -11.39
C ALA A 190 9.91 -14.73 -12.14
N VAL A 191 10.76 -13.85 -12.71
CA VAL A 191 10.31 -12.66 -13.46
C VAL A 191 10.43 -12.82 -14.96
N ASP A 192 10.59 -14.06 -15.46
CA ASP A 192 10.67 -14.32 -16.91
C ASP A 192 9.46 -13.76 -17.64
N GLY A 193 9.70 -13.06 -18.76
CA GLY A 193 8.68 -12.36 -19.54
C GLY A 193 8.14 -11.05 -18.94
N ILE A 194 8.50 -10.70 -17.69
CA ILE A 194 8.10 -9.43 -17.04
C ILE A 194 9.28 -8.63 -16.48
N GLY A 195 10.52 -9.13 -16.60
CA GLY A 195 11.71 -8.52 -16.01
C GLY A 195 11.95 -7.06 -16.40
N ASN A 196 11.54 -6.66 -17.61
CA ASN A 196 11.61 -5.27 -18.09
C ASN A 196 10.59 -4.33 -17.43
N ARG A 197 9.68 -4.87 -16.63
CA ARG A 197 8.70 -4.12 -15.83
C ARG A 197 8.96 -4.23 -14.33
N MET A 198 10.10 -4.80 -13.94
CA MET A 198 10.52 -4.90 -12.55
C MET A 198 11.50 -3.77 -12.23
N LEU A 199 11.21 -3.00 -11.18
CA LEU A 199 12.10 -1.98 -10.65
C LEU A 199 13.09 -2.64 -9.69
N ASN A 200 14.30 -2.86 -10.17
CA ASN A 200 15.39 -3.40 -9.37
C ASN A 200 16.10 -2.27 -8.63
N PHE A 201 16.43 -2.48 -7.38
CA PHE A 201 17.12 -1.50 -6.54
C PHE A 201 18.05 -2.19 -5.53
N LEU A 202 18.99 -1.44 -4.99
CA LEU A 202 19.92 -1.89 -3.95
C LEU A 202 19.63 -1.24 -2.60
N GLU A 203 18.90 -0.14 -2.60
CA GLU A 203 18.42 0.55 -1.42
C GLU A 203 17.17 1.36 -1.75
N ASN A 204 16.34 1.64 -0.75
CA ASN A 204 15.27 2.62 -0.78
C ASN A 204 15.14 3.30 0.59
N HIS A 205 14.03 3.99 0.87
CA HIS A 205 13.82 4.68 2.14
C HIS A 205 13.47 3.75 3.31
N ASP A 206 13.05 2.51 3.02
CA ASP A 206 12.67 1.48 4.01
C ASP A 206 13.80 0.48 4.28
N GLU A 207 14.81 0.42 3.39
CA GLU A 207 15.87 -0.56 3.44
C GLU A 207 17.19 0.07 3.92
N VAL A 208 18.04 -0.78 4.49
CA VAL A 208 19.37 -0.37 4.95
C VAL A 208 20.19 0.20 3.78
N ARG A 209 20.87 1.32 4.01
CA ARG A 209 21.73 1.96 2.99
C ARG A 209 22.81 1.02 2.50
N PHE A 210 22.91 0.86 1.18
CA PHE A 210 23.89 -0.01 0.51
C PHE A 210 25.34 0.27 0.96
N GLY A 211 25.72 1.53 1.14
CA GLY A 211 27.04 1.94 1.61
C GLY A 211 27.25 1.90 3.13
N SER A 212 26.27 1.42 3.92
CA SER A 212 26.40 1.33 5.38
C SER A 212 27.20 0.10 5.79
N ARG A 213 27.78 0.15 7.03
CA ARG A 213 28.44 -1.02 7.63
C ARG A 213 27.45 -2.15 7.93
N GLU A 214 26.20 -1.81 8.14
CA GLU A 214 25.13 -2.76 8.43
C GLU A 214 24.78 -3.59 7.19
N TYR A 215 24.79 -2.98 5.99
CA TYR A 215 24.56 -3.68 4.74
C TYR A 215 25.78 -4.53 4.31
N ALA A 216 26.97 -3.97 4.43
CA ALA A 216 28.21 -4.57 3.95
C ALA A 216 29.18 -4.86 5.10
N GLU A 217 29.18 -6.07 5.64
CA GLU A 217 30.25 -6.54 6.54
C GLU A 217 31.62 -6.53 5.84
N ASN A 218 31.64 -6.61 4.52
CA ASN A 218 32.83 -6.51 3.70
C ASN A 218 32.63 -5.50 2.55
N PRO A 219 33.10 -4.25 2.68
CA PRO A 219 32.91 -3.22 1.65
C PRO A 219 33.61 -3.51 0.32
N LEU A 220 34.47 -4.53 0.23
CA LEU A 220 35.14 -4.95 -1.02
C LEU A 220 34.20 -5.78 -1.94
N LEU A 221 33.04 -6.22 -1.44
CA LEU A 221 32.05 -6.94 -2.25
C LEU A 221 31.04 -6.00 -2.92
N VAL A 222 31.14 -4.71 -2.67
CA VAL A 222 30.19 -3.67 -3.11
C VAL A 222 30.73 -2.84 -4.29
N VAL A 223 31.93 -3.18 -4.79
CA VAL A 223 32.59 -2.47 -5.91
C VAL A 223 32.51 -3.30 -7.19
#